data_da919e224db2f6734e81185123e1fe00
#
_entry.id   da919e224db2f6734e81185123e1fe00
#
_cell.length_a   1.000
_cell.length_b   1.000
_cell.length_c   1.000
_cell.angle_alpha   90.00
_cell.angle_beta   90.00
_cell.angle_gamma   90.00
#
_symmetry.space_group_name_H-M   'P 1'
#
loop_
_entity.id
_entity.type
_entity.pdbx_description
1 polymer ?
#
loop_
_entity_poly.entity_id
_entity_poly.type
_entity_poly.pdbx_seq_one_letter_code
_entity_poly.pdbx_strand_id
1 'polypeptide(L)'
;MATSQGTWDYRDRFGDAFARTYFRRFGPGVVSSVGSGTYLGDPTDAVDDGYRAAITEALESGSNLVDTAVNYRCGRSERVVGDALDAADVDREAVVVATKGGFLPFDGERPADPAAYVREVFI
;
A
#
# COMPACT_ATOMS: atom_id res chain seq x y z
N MET A 1 -4.79 -8.24 -7.65
CA MET A 1 -4.48 -8.90 -6.38
C MET A 1 -3.16 -9.65 -6.55
N ALA A 2 -2.31 -9.71 -5.50
CA ALA A 2 -1.06 -10.47 -5.57
C ALA A 2 -1.32 -11.95 -5.86
N THR A 3 -0.49 -12.56 -6.71
CA THR A 3 -0.49 -13.99 -6.99
C THR A 3 0.86 -14.62 -6.61
N SER A 4 0.87 -15.93 -6.41
CA SER A 4 2.13 -16.65 -6.18
C SER A 4 3.10 -16.40 -7.33
N GLN A 5 2.65 -16.62 -8.56
CA GLN A 5 3.49 -16.45 -9.75
C GLN A 5 4.02 -15.02 -9.88
N GLY A 6 3.14 -14.00 -9.77
CA GLY A 6 3.54 -12.61 -9.90
C GLY A 6 4.60 -12.18 -8.89
N THR A 7 4.48 -12.65 -7.63
CA THR A 7 5.48 -12.33 -6.59
C THR A 7 6.82 -13.05 -6.82
N TRP A 8 6.81 -14.28 -7.35
CA TRP A 8 8.03 -14.99 -7.72
C TRP A 8 8.72 -14.37 -8.94
N ASP A 9 7.97 -13.97 -9.97
CA ASP A 9 8.50 -13.29 -11.15
C ASP A 9 9.16 -11.94 -10.76
N TYR A 10 8.51 -11.20 -9.85
CA TYR A 10 9.08 -9.97 -9.28
C TYR A 10 10.40 -10.25 -8.53
N ARG A 11 10.43 -11.26 -7.68
CA ARG A 11 11.65 -11.67 -6.98
C ARG A 11 12.76 -12.02 -7.98
N ASP A 12 12.44 -12.71 -9.05
CA ASP A 12 13.45 -13.13 -10.05
C ASP A 12 14.00 -11.93 -10.84
N ARG A 13 13.17 -10.88 -11.07
CA ARG A 13 13.62 -9.61 -11.63
C ARG A 13 14.68 -8.90 -10.77
N PHE A 14 14.59 -9.01 -9.45
CA PHE A 14 15.43 -8.26 -8.51
C PHE A 14 16.40 -9.15 -7.71
N GLY A 15 16.34 -10.47 -7.85
CA GLY A 15 17.03 -11.42 -6.96
C GLY A 15 18.53 -11.25 -6.87
N ASP A 16 19.18 -10.83 -7.95
CA ASP A 16 20.63 -10.64 -7.99
C ASP A 16 21.10 -9.32 -7.36
N ALA A 17 20.17 -8.35 -7.16
CA ALA A 17 20.46 -7.06 -6.56
C ALA A 17 20.48 -7.10 -5.02
N PHE A 18 19.94 -8.15 -4.39
CA PHE A 18 19.77 -8.23 -2.94
C PHE A 18 20.35 -9.50 -2.34
N ALA A 19 20.56 -9.48 -1.02
CA ALA A 19 20.96 -10.66 -0.26
C ALA A 19 19.92 -11.80 -0.41
N ARG A 20 20.38 -13.06 -0.37
CA ARG A 20 19.53 -14.26 -0.49
C ARG A 20 18.32 -14.27 0.46
N THR A 21 18.41 -13.59 1.61
CA THR A 21 17.38 -13.54 2.63
C THR A 21 16.48 -12.31 2.52
N TYR A 22 16.65 -11.48 1.50
CA TYR A 22 15.84 -10.26 1.33
C TYR A 22 14.40 -10.57 0.98
N PHE A 23 14.14 -11.51 0.07
CA PHE A 23 12.79 -11.99 -0.20
C PHE A 23 12.45 -13.16 0.72
N ARG A 24 11.32 -13.07 1.39
CA ARG A 24 10.82 -14.04 2.36
C ARG A 24 9.57 -14.74 1.87
N ARG A 25 9.42 -16.00 2.23
CA ARG A 25 8.18 -16.73 1.98
C ARG A 25 6.98 -16.05 2.65
N PHE A 26 5.91 -15.89 1.89
CA PHE A 26 4.63 -15.37 2.36
C PHE A 26 3.50 -16.21 1.72
N GLY A 27 2.99 -17.17 2.48
CA GLY A 27 2.11 -18.19 1.92
C GLY A 27 2.76 -18.93 0.75
N PRO A 28 2.10 -19.05 -0.42
CA PRO A 28 2.68 -19.67 -1.61
C PRO A 28 3.64 -18.76 -2.39
N GLY A 29 3.61 -17.44 -2.10
CA GLY A 29 4.42 -16.42 -2.77
C GLY A 29 5.60 -15.94 -1.93
N VAL A 30 6.13 -14.79 -2.29
CA VAL A 30 7.26 -14.13 -1.61
C VAL A 30 7.00 -12.63 -1.46
N VAL A 31 7.58 -12.05 -0.40
CA VAL A 31 7.61 -10.60 -0.18
C VAL A 31 9.01 -10.13 0.15
N SER A 32 9.30 -8.87 -0.15
CA SER A 32 10.50 -8.17 0.29
C SER A 32 10.52 -8.05 1.83
N SER A 33 11.72 -8.10 2.42
CA SER A 33 11.90 -7.93 3.87
C SER A 33 11.66 -6.49 4.35
N VAL A 34 11.62 -5.54 3.42
CA VAL A 34 11.29 -4.13 3.63
C VAL A 34 10.01 -3.82 2.88
N GLY A 35 9.11 -3.08 3.50
CA GLY A 35 7.85 -2.63 2.90
C GLY A 35 7.62 -1.14 3.16
N SER A 36 6.73 -0.54 2.39
CA SER A 36 6.32 0.84 2.52
C SER A 36 5.10 0.94 3.44
N GLY A 37 5.21 1.70 4.54
CA GLY A 37 4.09 2.06 5.42
C GLY A 37 3.55 3.44 5.07
N THR A 38 2.24 3.67 5.29
CA THR A 38 1.54 4.90 4.85
C THR A 38 0.81 5.65 5.95
N TYR A 39 1.22 5.43 7.20
CA TYR A 39 0.53 6.00 8.37
C TYR A 39 0.87 7.47 8.63
N LEU A 40 2.15 7.85 8.53
CA LEU A 40 2.66 9.15 8.97
C LEU A 40 2.32 10.29 7.99
N GLY A 41 2.33 11.51 8.51
CA GLY A 41 2.16 12.75 7.75
C GLY A 41 0.74 13.30 7.74
N ASP A 42 0.62 14.57 7.40
CA ASP A 42 -0.65 15.28 7.33
C ASP A 42 -1.49 14.84 6.12
N PRO A 43 -2.83 14.95 6.20
CA PRO A 43 -3.73 14.63 5.09
C PRO A 43 -3.75 15.77 4.05
N THR A 44 -2.63 16.02 3.37
CA THR A 44 -2.46 17.09 2.38
C THR A 44 -1.97 16.55 1.04
N ASP A 45 -2.23 17.29 -0.04
CA ASP A 45 -1.81 16.91 -1.40
C ASP A 45 -0.29 16.80 -1.52
N ALA A 46 0.46 17.69 -0.85
CA ALA A 46 1.92 17.65 -0.86
C ALA A 46 2.47 16.36 -0.24
N VAL A 47 1.84 15.86 0.82
CA VAL A 47 2.21 14.57 1.43
C VAL A 47 1.76 13.41 0.55
N ASP A 48 0.61 13.51 -0.11
CA ASP A 48 0.15 12.50 -1.09
C ASP A 48 1.13 12.36 -2.25
N ASP A 49 1.60 13.46 -2.82
CA ASP A 49 2.59 13.46 -3.90
C ASP A 49 3.91 12.81 -3.46
N GLY A 50 4.36 13.08 -2.23
CA GLY A 50 5.53 12.45 -1.64
C GLY A 50 5.37 10.94 -1.48
N TYR A 51 4.24 10.48 -0.96
CA TYR A 51 3.94 9.05 -0.82
C TYR A 51 3.84 8.34 -2.17
N ARG A 52 3.13 8.95 -3.13
CA ARG A 52 3.01 8.37 -4.48
C ARG A 52 4.39 8.15 -5.09
N ALA A 53 5.25 9.17 -5.07
CA ALA A 53 6.60 9.06 -5.60
C ALA A 53 7.44 8.00 -4.87
N ALA A 54 7.43 8.00 -3.54
CA ALA A 54 8.21 7.07 -2.73
C ALA A 54 7.75 5.61 -2.89
N ILE A 55 6.45 5.35 -2.95
CA ILE A 55 5.93 3.98 -3.14
C ILE A 55 6.23 3.50 -4.56
N THR A 56 6.03 4.33 -5.59
CA THR A 56 6.38 4.01 -6.98
C THR A 56 7.85 3.61 -7.08
N GLU A 57 8.75 4.43 -6.57
CA GLU A 57 10.20 4.15 -6.56
C GLU A 57 10.52 2.87 -5.79
N ALA A 58 9.91 2.63 -4.63
CA ALA A 58 10.12 1.41 -3.85
C ALA A 58 9.69 0.15 -4.61
N LEU A 59 8.54 0.19 -5.28
CA LEU A 59 8.04 -0.92 -6.10
C LEU A 59 8.96 -1.21 -7.28
N GLU A 60 9.46 -0.19 -7.95
CA GLU A 60 10.37 -0.31 -9.09
C GLU A 60 11.80 -0.68 -8.67
N SER A 61 12.12 -0.55 -7.39
CA SER A 61 13.43 -0.87 -6.80
C SER A 61 13.51 -2.17 -6.01
N GLY A 62 12.45 -3.01 -6.01
CA GLY A 62 12.52 -4.35 -5.42
C GLY A 62 11.78 -4.50 -4.08
N SER A 63 10.97 -3.53 -3.64
CA SER A 63 10.10 -3.65 -2.47
C SER A 63 8.65 -3.88 -2.90
N ASN A 64 8.10 -5.07 -2.70
CA ASN A 64 6.75 -5.44 -3.16
C ASN A 64 5.71 -5.56 -2.05
N LEU A 65 5.97 -4.95 -0.89
CA LEU A 65 5.04 -4.93 0.24
C LEU A 65 4.65 -3.50 0.58
N VAL A 66 3.34 -3.23 0.63
CA VAL A 66 2.78 -1.95 1.06
C VAL A 66 1.80 -2.19 2.21
N ASP A 67 1.96 -1.46 3.32
CA ASP A 67 1.07 -1.48 4.48
C ASP A 67 0.28 -0.16 4.56
N THR A 68 -1.04 -0.28 4.59
CA THR A 68 -1.97 0.85 4.69
C THR A 68 -3.16 0.51 5.58
N ALA A 69 -4.08 1.45 5.77
CA ALA A 69 -5.37 1.22 6.41
C ALA A 69 -6.40 2.24 5.94
N VAL A 70 -7.68 1.87 6.02
CA VAL A 70 -8.79 2.70 5.57
C VAL A 70 -8.83 4.09 6.21
N ASN A 71 -8.36 4.22 7.45
CA ASN A 71 -8.36 5.48 8.20
C ASN A 71 -7.01 6.23 8.19
N TYR A 72 -5.96 5.69 7.57
CA TYR A 72 -4.67 6.39 7.52
C TYR A 72 -4.80 7.67 6.73
N ARG A 73 -4.32 8.78 7.34
CA ARG A 73 -4.39 10.11 6.75
C ARG A 73 -5.79 10.45 6.23
N CYS A 74 -6.82 10.15 7.03
CA CYS A 74 -8.24 10.38 6.70
C CYS A 74 -8.70 9.66 5.41
N GLY A 75 -8.23 8.45 5.16
CA GLY A 75 -8.56 7.66 3.97
C GLY A 75 -7.71 7.99 2.73
N ARG A 76 -6.85 9.00 2.79
CA ARG A 76 -6.00 9.40 1.66
C ARG A 76 -4.93 8.36 1.34
N SER A 77 -4.43 7.63 2.34
CA SER A 77 -3.34 6.66 2.16
C SER A 77 -3.72 5.51 1.22
N GLU A 78 -4.93 4.95 1.31
CA GLU A 78 -5.35 3.91 0.37
C GLU A 78 -5.47 4.44 -1.08
N ARG A 79 -5.97 5.68 -1.26
CA ARG A 79 -6.05 6.33 -2.58
C ARG A 79 -4.66 6.51 -3.20
N VAL A 80 -3.73 7.01 -2.41
CA VAL A 80 -2.33 7.22 -2.84
C VAL A 80 -1.63 5.90 -3.18
N VAL A 81 -1.90 4.83 -2.43
CA VAL A 81 -1.40 3.49 -2.77
C VAL A 81 -1.96 3.03 -4.12
N GLY A 82 -3.25 3.27 -4.39
CA GLY A 82 -3.86 3.02 -5.70
C GLY A 82 -3.14 3.77 -6.82
N ASP A 83 -2.96 5.09 -6.65
CA ASP A 83 -2.27 5.95 -7.62
C ASP A 83 -0.81 5.49 -7.89
N ALA A 84 -0.11 5.06 -6.85
CA ALA A 84 1.26 4.55 -6.98
C ALA A 84 1.32 3.20 -7.71
N LEU A 85 0.34 2.31 -7.46
CA LEU A 85 0.22 1.04 -8.17
C LEU A 85 -0.07 1.23 -9.66
N ASP A 86 -0.86 2.24 -10.01
CA ASP A 86 -1.16 2.56 -11.40
C ASP A 86 0.01 3.25 -12.12
N ALA A 87 0.84 3.97 -11.37
CA ALA A 87 2.00 4.68 -11.92
C ALA A 87 3.25 3.81 -12.09
N ALA A 88 3.43 2.80 -11.23
CA ALA A 88 4.62 1.96 -11.21
C ALA A 88 4.67 1.00 -12.41
N ASP A 89 5.86 0.83 -13.00
CA ASP A 89 6.14 -0.22 -14.01
C ASP A 89 6.33 -1.60 -13.33
N VAL A 90 5.28 -2.02 -12.62
CA VAL A 90 5.22 -3.30 -11.89
C VAL A 90 3.82 -3.88 -11.98
N ASP A 91 3.72 -5.16 -12.32
CA ASP A 91 2.43 -5.84 -12.38
C ASP A 91 1.73 -5.83 -11.01
N ARG A 92 0.42 -5.54 -10.99
CA ARG A 92 -0.39 -5.58 -9.76
C ARG A 92 -0.30 -6.92 -9.04
N GLU A 93 -0.11 -8.01 -9.77
CA GLU A 93 0.02 -9.37 -9.24
C GLU A 93 1.34 -9.61 -8.48
N ALA A 94 2.33 -8.77 -8.68
CA ALA A 94 3.61 -8.81 -7.98
C ALA A 94 3.55 -8.17 -6.58
N VAL A 95 2.56 -7.28 -6.32
CA VAL A 95 2.55 -6.42 -5.13
C VAL A 95 1.54 -6.92 -4.08
N VAL A 96 2.03 -7.13 -2.87
CA VAL A 96 1.22 -7.43 -1.69
C VAL A 96 0.85 -6.12 -1.00
N VAL A 97 -0.45 -5.86 -0.90
CA VAL A 97 -1.00 -4.71 -0.15
C VAL A 97 -1.74 -5.26 1.06
N ALA A 98 -1.27 -4.89 2.24
CA ALA A 98 -1.93 -5.14 3.51
C ALA A 98 -2.73 -3.89 3.91
N THR A 99 -4.03 -4.05 4.15
CA THR A 99 -4.88 -2.97 4.66
C THR A 99 -5.70 -3.43 5.84
N LYS A 100 -6.29 -2.47 6.56
CA LYS A 100 -7.01 -2.71 7.82
C LYS A 100 -8.30 -1.91 7.84
N GLY A 101 -9.37 -2.51 8.36
CA GLY A 101 -10.62 -1.84 8.71
C GLY A 101 -10.76 -1.66 10.23
N GLY A 102 -11.93 -1.17 10.67
CA GLY A 102 -12.28 -1.06 12.09
C GLY A 102 -12.32 0.37 12.64
N PHE A 103 -11.81 1.36 11.90
CA PHE A 103 -11.97 2.78 12.19
C PHE A 103 -12.66 3.47 11.02
N LEU A 104 -13.46 4.51 11.33
CA LEU A 104 -14.11 5.31 10.30
C LEU A 104 -13.07 6.25 9.64
N PRO A 105 -12.93 6.23 8.32
CA PRO A 105 -12.19 7.26 7.62
C PRO A 105 -13.06 8.50 7.48
N PHE A 106 -12.53 9.66 7.82
CA PHE A 106 -13.17 10.95 7.56
C PHE A 106 -12.09 12.01 7.34
N ASP A 107 -12.38 12.96 6.44
CA ASP A 107 -11.55 14.14 6.24
C ASP A 107 -12.09 15.28 7.09
N GLY A 108 -11.25 15.90 7.90
CA GLY A 108 -11.63 17.02 8.77
C GLY A 108 -12.12 16.58 10.15
N GLU A 109 -13.27 17.10 10.57
CA GLU A 109 -13.82 16.85 11.91
C GLU A 109 -14.48 15.47 12.03
N ARG A 110 -14.37 14.89 13.22
CA ARG A 110 -15.06 13.63 13.52
C ARG A 110 -16.56 13.79 13.35
N PRO A 111 -17.24 12.86 12.63
CA PRO A 111 -18.70 12.90 12.48
C PRO A 111 -19.42 12.98 13.83
N ALA A 112 -20.35 13.92 13.99
CA ALA A 112 -21.14 14.08 15.21
C ALA A 112 -22.05 12.86 15.48
N ASP A 113 -22.58 12.24 14.41
CA ASP A 113 -23.30 10.97 14.43
C ASP A 113 -22.57 9.94 13.57
N PRO A 114 -21.69 9.11 14.16
CA PRO A 114 -20.97 8.07 13.42
C PRO A 114 -21.88 7.03 12.75
N ALA A 115 -23.04 6.75 13.33
CA ALA A 115 -23.98 5.77 12.77
C ALA A 115 -24.68 6.31 11.50
N ALA A 116 -25.04 7.59 11.50
CA ALA A 116 -25.55 8.26 10.30
C ALA A 116 -24.48 8.30 9.21
N TYR A 117 -23.28 8.70 9.57
CA TYR A 117 -22.14 8.74 8.63
C TYR A 117 -21.86 7.38 7.96
N VAL A 118 -21.89 6.29 8.74
CA VAL A 118 -21.70 4.93 8.18
C VAL A 118 -22.80 4.58 7.20
N ARG A 119 -24.06 4.89 7.52
CA ARG A 119 -25.19 4.62 6.60
C ARG A 119 -25.12 5.42 5.31
N GLU A 120 -24.64 6.65 5.36
CA GLU A 120 -24.59 7.54 4.20
C GLU A 120 -23.41 7.27 3.27
N VAL A 121 -22.29 6.82 3.83
CA VAL A 121 -21.02 6.73 3.09
C VAL A 121 -20.65 5.29 2.70
N PHE A 122 -21.09 4.28 3.48
CA PHE A 122 -20.65 2.88 3.31
C PHE A 122 -21.76 1.87 3.06
N ILE A 123 -23.04 2.23 3.25
CA ILE A 123 -24.19 1.34 3.04
C ILE A 123 -25.15 1.94 2.03
#